data_785525a6527305ba6be2d6df9d4a2d10
#
_entry.id   785525a6527305ba6be2d6df9d4a2d10
#
_cell.length_a   1.000
_cell.length_b   1.000
_cell.length_c   1.000
_cell.angle_alpha   90.00
_cell.angle_beta   90.00
_cell.angle_gamma   90.00
#
_symmetry.space_group_name_H-M   'P 1'
#
loop_
_entity.id
_entity.type
_entity.pdbx_description
1 polymer ?
#
loop_
_entity_poly.entity_id
_entity_poly.type
_entity_poly.pdbx_seq_one_letter_code
_entity_poly.pdbx_strand_id
1 'polypeptide(L)'
;TCCSLNDEVAHAFPRHYILKDGDLLKVDMVLGGPIAKSDLNVSKLNFNNVEQMKKYTQSYTGGLADSCWAYAVGTPSEEVKKLMDVTKEAMYIGIEQAVVGNRIGDIGAAIQEYAESRGYGVVRDLVGHGVGPTMHEEPMVPNYGVAGRGLRLREGMVLTIEPMINTGDWKIDTDMKTGWAHKTIDGGLSCQYEHQFVITKDGPVILTSQGEE
;
A
#
# COMPACT_ATOMS: atom_id res chain seq x y z
N THR A 1 4.87 -5.55 -9.73
CA THR A 1 3.74 -4.61 -9.97
C THR A 1 2.44 -5.36 -9.93
N CYS A 2 1.48 -4.87 -9.17
CA CYS A 2 0.09 -5.32 -9.17
C CYS A 2 -0.78 -4.29 -9.89
N CYS A 3 -1.86 -4.75 -10.54
CA CYS A 3 -2.80 -3.90 -11.29
C CYS A 3 -4.22 -4.31 -10.93
N SER A 4 -4.80 -3.67 -9.92
CA SER A 4 -6.12 -3.99 -9.39
C SER A 4 -7.18 -3.04 -9.94
N LEU A 5 -8.30 -3.58 -10.45
CA LEU A 5 -9.37 -2.83 -11.10
C LEU A 5 -10.65 -2.85 -10.26
N ASN A 6 -11.31 -1.70 -10.14
CA ASN A 6 -12.65 -1.53 -9.59
C ASN A 6 -12.85 -2.20 -8.22
N ASP A 7 -13.52 -3.35 -8.18
CA ASP A 7 -13.79 -4.17 -6.99
C ASP A 7 -12.59 -4.99 -6.49
N GLU A 8 -11.50 -5.02 -7.26
CA GLU A 8 -10.26 -5.66 -6.82
C GLU A 8 -9.55 -4.74 -5.82
N VAL A 9 -9.34 -5.23 -4.62
CA VAL A 9 -8.77 -4.46 -3.51
C VAL A 9 -7.26 -4.27 -3.72
N ALA A 10 -6.51 -5.37 -3.80
CA ALA A 10 -5.06 -5.37 -3.94
C ALA A 10 -4.56 -6.66 -4.61
N HIS A 11 -3.27 -6.68 -4.98
CA HIS A 11 -2.51 -7.84 -5.45
C HIS A 11 -3.01 -8.50 -6.74
N ALA A 12 -3.88 -7.85 -7.51
CA ALA A 12 -4.30 -8.41 -8.79
C ALA A 12 -3.14 -8.40 -9.80
N PHE A 13 -2.97 -9.52 -10.51
CA PHE A 13 -1.92 -9.63 -11.53
C PHE A 13 -2.25 -8.78 -12.76
N PRO A 14 -1.24 -8.15 -13.37
CA PRO A 14 -1.38 -7.57 -14.70
C PRO A 14 -1.92 -8.61 -15.69
N ARG A 15 -2.91 -8.23 -16.47
CA ARG A 15 -3.59 -9.12 -17.43
C ARG A 15 -3.99 -8.38 -18.70
N HIS A 16 -4.30 -9.12 -19.73
CA HIS A 16 -4.89 -8.55 -20.94
C HIS A 16 -6.33 -8.10 -20.66
N TYR A 17 -6.47 -6.81 -20.37
CA TYR A 17 -7.73 -6.13 -20.16
C TYR A 17 -7.67 -4.77 -20.84
N ILE A 18 -8.66 -4.45 -21.64
CA ILE A 18 -8.77 -3.13 -22.27
C ILE A 18 -9.50 -2.22 -21.29
N LEU A 19 -8.78 -1.24 -20.76
CA LEU A 19 -9.35 -0.25 -19.84
C LEU A 19 -10.53 0.48 -20.48
N LYS A 20 -11.57 0.69 -19.70
CA LYS A 20 -12.80 1.35 -20.11
C LYS A 20 -12.94 2.71 -19.45
N ASP A 21 -13.67 3.59 -20.07
CA ASP A 21 -14.06 4.87 -19.48
C ASP A 21 -14.78 4.64 -18.14
N GLY A 22 -14.32 5.31 -17.10
CA GLY A 22 -14.81 5.16 -15.73
C GLY A 22 -14.14 4.08 -14.87
N ASP A 23 -13.23 3.25 -15.41
CA ASP A 23 -12.49 2.28 -14.59
C ASP A 23 -11.61 2.98 -13.54
N LEU A 24 -11.56 2.40 -12.35
CA LEU A 24 -10.62 2.74 -11.28
C LEU A 24 -9.49 1.72 -11.25
N LEU A 25 -8.28 2.14 -11.62
CA LEU A 25 -7.07 1.32 -11.65
C LEU A 25 -6.15 1.67 -10.48
N LYS A 26 -5.75 0.70 -9.67
CA LYS A 26 -4.67 0.81 -8.68
C LYS A 26 -3.43 0.13 -9.23
N VAL A 27 -2.33 0.87 -9.27
CA VAL A 27 -1.02 0.37 -9.70
C VAL A 27 -0.10 0.40 -8.48
N ASP A 28 0.24 -0.76 -8.02
CA ASP A 28 1.10 -0.98 -6.87
C ASP A 28 2.44 -1.51 -7.34
N MET A 29 3.52 -0.81 -7.00
CA MET A 29 4.85 -1.04 -7.53
C MET A 29 5.89 -1.12 -6.43
N VAL A 30 6.53 -2.27 -6.37
CA VAL A 30 7.77 -2.44 -5.62
C VAL A 30 8.94 -2.24 -6.57
N LEU A 31 9.85 -1.36 -6.20
CA LEU A 31 11.11 -1.13 -6.92
C LEU A 31 12.28 -1.47 -6.00
N GLY A 32 13.22 -2.21 -6.55
CA GLY A 32 14.50 -2.45 -5.91
C GLY A 32 15.63 -1.92 -6.78
N GLY A 33 16.40 -0.94 -6.29
CA GLY A 33 17.56 -0.41 -6.99
C GLY A 33 18.85 -1.14 -6.63
N PRO A 34 19.72 -1.51 -7.58
CA PRO A 34 21.03 -2.01 -7.22
C PRO A 34 21.85 -0.88 -6.60
N ILE A 35 22.38 -1.08 -5.41
CA ILE A 35 23.57 -0.34 -5.03
C ILE A 35 24.71 -0.88 -5.90
N ALA A 36 25.42 0.03 -6.56
CA ALA A 36 26.42 -0.17 -7.59
C ALA A 36 27.62 -1.06 -7.19
N LYS A 37 27.40 -2.31 -6.86
CA LYS A 37 28.49 -3.31 -6.67
C LYS A 37 28.03 -4.77 -6.76
N SER A 38 26.87 -5.10 -7.30
CA SER A 38 26.58 -6.50 -7.55
C SER A 38 26.94 -6.87 -9.00
N ASP A 39 27.86 -7.82 -9.16
CA ASP A 39 28.10 -8.52 -10.43
C ASP A 39 26.87 -9.34 -10.88
N LEU A 40 25.72 -9.10 -10.28
CA LEU A 40 24.47 -9.81 -10.55
C LEU A 40 23.83 -9.22 -11.81
N ASN A 41 23.90 -9.99 -12.89
CA ASN A 41 23.22 -9.65 -14.12
C ASN A 41 21.75 -10.03 -14.02
N VAL A 42 20.88 -9.07 -13.66
CA VAL A 42 19.45 -9.25 -13.47
C VAL A 42 18.77 -9.88 -14.70
N SER A 43 19.26 -9.60 -15.91
CA SER A 43 18.70 -10.18 -17.15
C SER A 43 18.88 -11.69 -17.25
N LYS A 44 19.74 -12.28 -16.42
CA LYS A 44 19.98 -13.75 -16.37
C LYS A 44 19.24 -14.44 -15.24
N LEU A 45 18.46 -13.69 -14.42
CA LEU A 45 17.68 -14.28 -13.35
C LEU A 45 16.45 -15.00 -13.90
N ASN A 46 16.24 -16.21 -13.42
CA ASN A 46 14.99 -16.92 -13.62
C ASN A 46 14.05 -16.61 -12.45
N PHE A 47 13.12 -15.68 -12.65
CA PHE A 47 12.18 -15.23 -11.62
C PHE A 47 11.23 -16.36 -11.13
N ASN A 48 11.12 -17.47 -11.86
CA ASN A 48 10.38 -18.64 -11.43
C ASN A 48 11.21 -19.63 -10.59
N ASN A 49 12.50 -19.35 -10.41
CA ASN A 49 13.38 -20.18 -9.58
C ASN A 49 13.50 -19.60 -8.16
N VAL A 50 12.74 -20.18 -7.23
CA VAL A 50 12.65 -19.73 -5.83
C VAL A 50 14.01 -19.67 -5.12
N GLU A 51 14.89 -20.65 -5.34
CA GLU A 51 16.22 -20.69 -4.73
C GLU A 51 17.12 -19.58 -5.29
N GLN A 52 17.07 -19.32 -6.59
CA GLN A 52 17.81 -18.26 -7.23
C GLN A 52 17.31 -16.88 -6.75
N MET A 53 16.01 -16.73 -6.58
CA MET A 53 15.40 -15.51 -6.06
C MET A 53 15.73 -15.27 -4.59
N LYS A 54 15.69 -16.30 -3.74
CA LYS A 54 16.15 -16.21 -2.34
C LYS A 54 17.60 -15.75 -2.24
N LYS A 55 18.49 -16.35 -3.05
CA LYS A 55 19.91 -15.94 -3.10
C LYS A 55 20.09 -14.51 -3.59
N TYR A 56 19.29 -14.10 -4.56
CA TYR A 56 19.27 -12.72 -5.05
C TYR A 56 18.86 -11.74 -3.95
N THR A 57 17.73 -11.98 -3.30
CA THR A 57 17.24 -11.11 -2.21
C THR A 57 18.18 -11.05 -1.02
N GLN A 58 18.86 -12.14 -0.67
CA GLN A 58 19.88 -12.17 0.38
C GLN A 58 21.17 -11.42 0.01
N SER A 59 21.51 -11.33 -1.27
CA SER A 59 22.67 -10.57 -1.75
C SER A 59 22.36 -9.12 -2.09
N TYR A 60 21.09 -8.73 -1.99
CA TYR A 60 20.61 -7.42 -2.34
C TYR A 60 20.95 -6.41 -1.24
N THR A 61 21.71 -5.38 -1.60
CA THR A 61 22.10 -4.30 -0.69
C THR A 61 21.56 -2.94 -1.15
N GLY A 62 20.56 -2.94 -2.02
CA GLY A 62 19.91 -1.76 -2.55
C GLY A 62 18.80 -1.24 -1.66
N GLY A 63 18.36 -0.01 -1.90
CA GLY A 63 17.13 0.51 -1.33
C GLY A 63 15.89 -0.16 -1.96
N LEU A 64 14.86 -0.37 -1.16
CA LEU A 64 13.54 -0.81 -1.61
C LEU A 64 12.58 0.37 -1.55
N ALA A 65 11.74 0.51 -2.56
CA ALA A 65 10.66 1.49 -2.59
C ALA A 65 9.35 0.78 -2.88
N ASP A 66 8.34 1.12 -2.10
CA ASP A 66 6.98 0.59 -2.20
C ASP A 66 5.98 1.72 -2.31
N SER A 67 5.10 1.66 -3.31
CA SER A 67 4.12 2.73 -3.53
C SER A 67 2.96 2.24 -4.38
N CYS A 68 1.76 2.62 -4.00
CA CYS A 68 0.55 2.39 -4.78
C CYS A 68 -0.16 3.69 -5.13
N TRP A 69 -0.56 3.83 -6.38
CA TRP A 69 -1.31 4.99 -6.85
C TRP A 69 -2.56 4.58 -7.62
N ALA A 70 -3.65 5.29 -7.34
CA ALA A 70 -4.92 5.07 -8.02
C ALA A 70 -5.11 6.06 -9.18
N TYR A 71 -5.64 5.56 -10.28
CA TYR A 71 -5.91 6.29 -11.50
C TYR A 71 -7.36 6.07 -11.95
N ALA A 72 -8.05 7.13 -12.26
CA ALA A 72 -9.34 7.06 -12.93
C ALA A 72 -9.14 7.11 -14.45
N VAL A 73 -9.74 6.18 -15.18
CA VAL A 73 -9.64 6.10 -16.63
C VAL A 73 -10.74 6.94 -17.27
N GLY A 74 -10.35 7.88 -18.12
CA GLY A 74 -11.30 8.74 -18.81
C GLY A 74 -12.13 9.64 -17.89
N THR A 75 -13.44 9.51 -17.89
CA THR A 75 -14.38 10.33 -17.10
C THR A 75 -14.95 9.54 -15.91
N PRO A 76 -14.35 9.64 -14.73
CA PRO A 76 -14.82 8.90 -13.56
C PRO A 76 -16.17 9.41 -13.06
N SER A 77 -16.98 8.49 -12.49
CA SER A 77 -18.18 8.85 -11.75
C SER A 77 -17.86 9.67 -10.50
N GLU A 78 -18.84 10.37 -9.96
CA GLU A 78 -18.70 11.09 -8.69
C GLU A 78 -18.40 10.15 -7.51
N GLU A 79 -18.85 8.90 -7.58
CA GLU A 79 -18.53 7.86 -6.59
C GLU A 79 -17.03 7.52 -6.62
N VAL A 80 -16.47 7.27 -7.81
CA VAL A 80 -15.04 7.00 -8.00
C VAL A 80 -14.20 8.16 -7.50
N LYS A 81 -14.55 9.42 -7.87
CA LYS A 81 -13.80 10.61 -7.41
C LYS A 81 -13.79 10.71 -5.89
N LYS A 82 -14.97 10.61 -5.26
CA LYS A 82 -15.08 10.69 -3.80
C LYS A 82 -14.30 9.57 -3.09
N LEU A 83 -14.36 8.34 -3.61
CA LEU A 83 -13.61 7.23 -3.06
C LEU A 83 -12.10 7.49 -3.16
N MET A 84 -11.61 7.97 -4.30
CA MET A 84 -10.21 8.32 -4.50
C MET A 84 -9.77 9.43 -3.54
N ASP A 85 -10.55 10.50 -3.43
CA ASP A 85 -10.25 11.63 -2.53
C ASP A 85 -10.19 11.18 -1.07
N VAL A 86 -11.20 10.40 -0.62
CA VAL A 86 -11.25 9.91 0.76
C VAL A 86 -10.07 8.97 1.05
N THR A 87 -9.71 8.10 0.12
CA THR A 87 -8.61 7.15 0.32
C THR A 87 -7.26 7.87 0.38
N LYS A 88 -7.05 8.82 -0.54
CA LYS A 88 -5.82 9.62 -0.58
C LYS A 88 -5.65 10.45 0.70
N GLU A 89 -6.70 11.14 1.12
CA GLU A 89 -6.68 11.95 2.34
C GLU A 89 -6.49 11.09 3.59
N ALA A 90 -7.14 9.92 3.67
CA ALA A 90 -6.95 8.98 4.78
C ALA A 90 -5.49 8.54 4.91
N MET A 91 -4.79 8.31 3.79
CA MET A 91 -3.36 7.98 3.79
C MET A 91 -2.54 9.12 4.40
N TYR A 92 -2.74 10.37 3.97
CA TYR A 92 -2.01 11.52 4.51
C TYR A 92 -2.31 11.77 5.98
N ILE A 93 -3.57 11.66 6.41
CA ILE A 93 -3.97 11.73 7.82
C ILE A 93 -3.22 10.68 8.65
N GLY A 94 -3.08 9.47 8.13
CA GLY A 94 -2.29 8.42 8.78
C GLY A 94 -0.81 8.79 8.87
N ILE A 95 -0.22 9.31 7.79
CA ILE A 95 1.18 9.74 7.76
C ILE A 95 1.44 10.85 8.78
N GLU A 96 0.54 11.82 8.92
CA GLU A 96 0.66 12.90 9.91
C GLU A 96 0.72 12.37 11.36
N GLN A 97 0.10 11.22 11.64
CA GLN A 97 0.20 10.58 12.96
C GLN A 97 1.53 9.84 13.17
N ALA A 98 2.33 9.65 12.13
CA ALA A 98 3.59 8.91 12.20
C ALA A 98 4.74 9.76 12.77
N VAL A 99 4.56 10.29 13.96
CA VAL A 99 5.55 11.11 14.66
C VAL A 99 6.18 10.37 15.84
N VAL A 100 7.40 10.79 16.20
CA VAL A 100 8.11 10.20 17.34
C VAL A 100 7.27 10.30 18.62
N GLY A 101 7.09 9.15 19.28
CA GLY A 101 6.33 9.06 20.53
C GLY A 101 4.88 8.60 20.39
N ASN A 102 4.26 8.83 19.25
CA ASN A 102 2.98 8.20 18.91
C ASN A 102 3.14 6.66 18.77
N ARG A 103 2.06 5.98 18.53
CA ARG A 103 2.01 4.52 18.38
C ARG A 103 1.36 4.13 17.06
N ILE A 104 1.60 2.92 16.63
CA ILE A 104 0.96 2.35 15.41
C ILE A 104 -0.57 2.50 15.44
N GLY A 105 -1.20 2.30 16.61
CA GLY A 105 -2.64 2.47 16.77
C GLY A 105 -3.14 3.91 16.57
N ASP A 106 -2.31 4.91 16.71
CA ASP A 106 -2.68 6.32 16.44
C ASP A 106 -2.86 6.52 14.92
N ILE A 107 -1.98 5.91 14.12
CA ILE A 107 -2.07 5.91 12.66
C ILE A 107 -3.39 5.24 12.22
N GLY A 108 -3.59 4.00 12.62
CA GLY A 108 -4.77 3.22 12.20
C GLY A 108 -6.08 3.81 12.67
N ALA A 109 -6.12 4.35 13.90
CA ALA A 109 -7.33 4.99 14.43
C ALA A 109 -7.72 6.24 13.63
N ALA A 110 -6.74 7.07 13.26
CA ALA A 110 -6.99 8.28 12.48
C ALA A 110 -7.51 7.96 11.05
N ILE A 111 -6.90 6.99 10.37
CA ILE A 111 -7.35 6.50 9.06
C ILE A 111 -8.79 5.98 9.15
N GLN A 112 -9.04 5.10 10.12
CA GLN A 112 -10.33 4.46 10.31
C GLN A 112 -11.44 5.47 10.62
N GLU A 113 -11.22 6.36 11.57
CA GLU A 113 -12.18 7.39 11.94
C GLU A 113 -12.54 8.28 10.74
N TYR A 114 -11.53 8.71 9.97
CA TYR A 114 -11.74 9.55 8.80
C TYR A 114 -12.59 8.85 7.73
N ALA A 115 -12.27 7.61 7.37
CA ALA A 115 -12.97 6.88 6.32
C ALA A 115 -14.37 6.40 6.77
N GLU A 116 -14.47 5.75 7.94
CA GLU A 116 -15.74 5.17 8.43
C GLU A 116 -16.77 6.25 8.76
N SER A 117 -16.36 7.43 9.28
CA SER A 117 -17.28 8.57 9.50
C SER A 117 -17.92 9.10 8.21
N ARG A 118 -17.35 8.77 7.05
CA ARG A 118 -17.84 9.12 5.71
C ARG A 118 -18.60 7.98 5.03
N GLY A 119 -18.83 6.86 5.74
CA GLY A 119 -19.59 5.72 5.27
C GLY A 119 -18.80 4.71 4.43
N TYR A 120 -17.47 4.73 4.50
CA TYR A 120 -16.59 3.80 3.78
C TYR A 120 -16.09 2.69 4.69
N GLY A 121 -15.85 1.50 4.12
CA GLY A 121 -15.25 0.37 4.82
C GLY A 121 -13.72 0.40 4.75
N VAL A 122 -13.04 0.24 5.89
CA VAL A 122 -11.58 0.13 5.95
C VAL A 122 -11.19 -1.34 6.00
N VAL A 123 -10.48 -1.83 4.99
CA VAL A 123 -10.00 -3.23 4.91
C VAL A 123 -9.10 -3.55 6.11
N ARG A 124 -9.26 -4.75 6.69
CA ARG A 124 -8.57 -5.18 7.91
C ARG A 124 -7.62 -6.35 7.73
N ASP A 125 -7.74 -7.08 6.64
CA ASP A 125 -6.96 -8.28 6.36
C ASP A 125 -5.60 -7.98 5.72
N LEU A 126 -5.44 -6.76 5.21
CA LEU A 126 -4.22 -6.24 4.60
C LEU A 126 -3.78 -4.97 5.35
N VAL A 127 -2.49 -4.83 5.55
CA VAL A 127 -1.90 -3.78 6.39
C VAL A 127 -0.57 -3.31 5.82
N GLY A 128 -0.18 -2.09 6.14
CA GLY A 128 1.17 -1.60 5.89
C GLY A 128 2.23 -2.31 6.74
N HIS A 129 3.48 -2.02 6.52
CA HIS A 129 4.60 -2.75 7.09
C HIS A 129 5.85 -1.89 7.26
N GLY A 130 6.83 -2.42 8.00
CA GLY A 130 8.18 -1.91 7.98
C GLY A 130 8.88 -2.25 6.66
N VAL A 131 9.83 -1.39 6.26
CA VAL A 131 10.69 -1.62 5.09
C VAL A 131 12.15 -1.49 5.52
N GLY A 132 12.96 -2.48 5.15
CA GLY A 132 14.38 -2.50 5.47
C GLY A 132 15.18 -3.26 4.43
N PRO A 133 16.10 -4.13 4.81
CA PRO A 133 16.77 -5.07 3.91
C PRO A 133 15.80 -5.98 3.16
N THR A 134 14.63 -6.27 3.76
CA THR A 134 13.52 -6.96 3.10
C THR A 134 12.33 -6.03 2.92
N MET A 135 11.48 -6.35 1.95
CA MET A 135 10.33 -5.53 1.61
C MET A 135 9.32 -5.46 2.75
N HIS A 136 8.97 -6.60 3.32
CA HIS A 136 8.01 -6.69 4.41
C HIS A 136 8.74 -7.04 5.70
N GLU A 137 8.80 -6.09 6.62
CA GLU A 137 9.38 -6.23 7.94
C GLU A 137 8.40 -5.78 9.03
N GLU A 138 8.66 -6.18 10.25
CA GLU A 138 7.97 -5.61 11.41
C GLU A 138 8.31 -4.10 11.56
N PRO A 139 7.38 -3.31 12.05
CA PRO A 139 6.06 -3.68 12.55
C PRO A 139 5.00 -3.73 11.44
N MET A 140 3.93 -4.51 11.66
CA MET A 140 2.68 -4.30 10.91
C MET A 140 2.10 -2.91 11.22
N VAL A 141 1.53 -2.26 10.19
CA VAL A 141 0.91 -0.93 10.26
C VAL A 141 -0.55 -1.02 9.81
N PRO A 142 -1.48 -1.48 10.67
CA PRO A 142 -2.88 -1.56 10.33
C PRO A 142 -3.48 -0.19 10.03
N ASN A 143 -4.38 -0.14 9.04
CA ASN A 143 -5.13 1.06 8.67
C ASN A 143 -6.38 1.26 9.56
N TYR A 144 -6.46 0.56 10.67
CA TYR A 144 -7.49 0.61 11.70
C TYR A 144 -6.87 0.39 13.07
N GLY A 145 -7.59 0.73 14.13
CA GLY A 145 -7.05 0.45 15.46
C GLY A 145 -7.60 1.33 16.56
N VAL A 146 -6.87 1.39 17.65
CA VAL A 146 -7.21 2.17 18.85
C VAL A 146 -6.06 3.11 19.17
N ALA A 147 -6.34 4.39 19.25
CA ALA A 147 -5.36 5.43 19.59
C ALA A 147 -4.64 5.09 20.91
N GLY A 148 -3.35 5.37 20.98
CA GLY A 148 -2.50 5.10 22.13
C GLY A 148 -2.12 3.61 22.32
N ARG A 149 -2.42 2.73 21.37
CA ARG A 149 -2.10 1.29 21.42
C ARG A 149 -1.03 0.91 20.39
N GLY A 150 -0.45 -0.27 20.58
CA GLY A 150 0.57 -0.82 19.70
C GLY A 150 1.98 -0.31 19.95
N LEU A 151 2.89 -0.64 19.02
CA LEU A 151 4.30 -0.29 19.10
C LEU A 151 4.49 1.24 19.10
N ARG A 152 5.41 1.72 19.93
CA ARG A 152 5.78 3.14 19.96
C ARG A 152 6.68 3.47 18.76
N LEU A 153 6.31 4.52 18.05
CA LEU A 153 7.06 5.04 16.91
C LEU A 153 8.36 5.70 17.35
N ARG A 154 9.41 5.48 16.58
CA ARG A 154 10.76 5.98 16.87
C ARG A 154 11.37 6.57 15.61
N GLU A 155 12.27 7.52 15.80
CA GLU A 155 13.11 8.05 14.73
C GLU A 155 13.85 6.93 13.99
N GLY A 156 13.96 7.05 12.68
CA GLY A 156 14.63 6.10 11.80
C GLY A 156 13.78 4.91 11.34
N MET A 157 12.56 4.74 11.86
CA MET A 157 11.64 3.73 11.32
C MET A 157 11.22 4.11 9.90
N VAL A 158 11.34 3.16 8.97
CA VAL A 158 10.83 3.27 7.60
C VAL A 158 9.62 2.34 7.49
N LEU A 159 8.47 2.91 7.14
CA LEU A 159 7.18 2.22 7.16
C LEU A 159 6.40 2.54 5.88
N THR A 160 5.42 1.69 5.54
CA THR A 160 4.36 2.00 4.59
C THR A 160 3.06 2.34 5.30
N ILE A 161 2.27 3.20 4.69
CA ILE A 161 0.85 3.43 4.99
C ILE A 161 0.11 3.27 3.68
N GLU A 162 -0.83 2.31 3.65
CA GLU A 162 -1.47 1.83 2.43
C GLU A 162 -2.97 1.53 2.64
N PRO A 163 -3.78 2.52 3.04
CA PRO A 163 -5.19 2.26 3.28
C PRO A 163 -5.90 1.75 2.03
N MET A 164 -6.59 0.62 2.19
CA MET A 164 -7.53 0.10 1.22
C MET A 164 -8.93 0.40 1.73
N ILE A 165 -9.66 1.22 0.98
CA ILE A 165 -10.96 1.75 1.34
C ILE A 165 -12.01 1.27 0.35
N ASN A 166 -13.12 0.70 0.87
CA ASN A 166 -14.23 0.16 0.09
C ASN A 166 -15.46 1.06 0.16
N THR A 167 -16.22 1.15 -0.91
CA THR A 167 -17.52 1.86 -0.90
C THR A 167 -18.58 1.15 -0.06
N GLY A 168 -18.41 -0.15 0.24
CA GLY A 168 -19.31 -0.98 1.02
C GLY A 168 -18.65 -1.57 2.26
N ASP A 169 -18.84 -2.88 2.47
CA ASP A 169 -18.26 -3.60 3.62
C ASP A 169 -16.72 -3.60 3.55
N TRP A 170 -16.08 -3.55 4.70
CA TRP A 170 -14.62 -3.66 4.83
C TRP A 170 -14.05 -5.05 4.48
N LYS A 171 -14.89 -6.07 4.50
CA LYS A 171 -14.48 -7.46 4.26
C LYS A 171 -14.09 -7.69 2.81
N ILE A 172 -13.13 -8.58 2.66
CA ILE A 172 -12.60 -8.98 1.35
C ILE A 172 -12.65 -10.49 1.19
N ASP A 173 -12.63 -10.95 -0.05
CA ASP A 173 -12.47 -12.35 -0.44
C ASP A 173 -11.18 -12.52 -1.25
N THR A 174 -10.54 -13.67 -1.06
CA THR A 174 -9.32 -14.00 -1.80
C THR A 174 -9.68 -14.86 -3.01
N ASP A 175 -9.18 -14.51 -4.18
CA ASP A 175 -9.33 -15.35 -5.36
C ASP A 175 -8.68 -16.71 -5.13
N MET A 176 -9.53 -17.72 -4.94
CA MET A 176 -9.10 -19.09 -4.64
C MET A 176 -8.29 -19.74 -5.75
N LYS A 177 -8.31 -19.20 -6.99
CA LYS A 177 -7.52 -19.74 -8.11
C LYS A 177 -6.07 -19.29 -8.03
N THR A 178 -5.85 -18.04 -7.65
CA THR A 178 -4.51 -17.47 -7.52
C THR A 178 -3.99 -17.55 -6.08
N GLY A 179 -4.88 -17.52 -5.08
CA GLY A 179 -4.56 -17.40 -3.67
C GLY A 179 -3.92 -16.06 -3.30
N TRP A 180 -4.02 -15.06 -4.19
CA TRP A 180 -3.25 -13.82 -4.08
C TRP A 180 -4.08 -12.55 -4.27
N ALA A 181 -4.88 -12.45 -5.33
CA ALA A 181 -5.72 -11.28 -5.57
C ALA A 181 -6.90 -11.22 -4.60
N HIS A 182 -7.20 -10.02 -4.11
CA HIS A 182 -8.29 -9.77 -3.17
C HIS A 182 -9.37 -8.91 -3.82
N LYS A 183 -10.64 -9.19 -3.47
CA LYS A 183 -11.81 -8.46 -3.94
C LYS A 183 -12.74 -8.11 -2.79
N THR A 184 -13.55 -7.07 -2.98
CA THR A 184 -14.66 -6.78 -2.08
C THR A 184 -15.70 -7.91 -2.12
N ILE A 185 -16.29 -8.24 -0.96
CA ILE A 185 -17.28 -9.35 -0.90
C ILE A 185 -18.64 -8.94 -1.48
N ASP A 186 -18.93 -7.66 -1.53
CA ASP A 186 -20.21 -7.08 -1.96
C ASP A 186 -20.18 -6.53 -3.39
N GLY A 187 -19.02 -6.59 -4.06
CA GLY A 187 -18.82 -6.05 -5.41
C GLY A 187 -18.71 -4.52 -5.45
N GLY A 188 -18.63 -3.86 -4.30
CA GLY A 188 -18.38 -2.43 -4.21
C GLY A 188 -16.98 -2.07 -4.71
N LEU A 189 -16.76 -0.79 -5.05
CA LEU A 189 -15.46 -0.30 -5.47
C LEU A 189 -14.47 -0.30 -4.31
N SER A 190 -13.20 -0.54 -4.61
CA SER A 190 -12.08 -0.38 -3.68
C SER A 190 -11.01 0.53 -4.25
N CYS A 191 -10.44 1.37 -3.40
CA CYS A 191 -9.31 2.24 -3.75
C CYS A 191 -8.17 2.02 -2.77
N GLN A 192 -6.94 2.15 -3.26
CA GLN A 192 -5.71 2.10 -2.47
C GLN A 192 -4.79 3.23 -2.90
N TYR A 193 -4.19 3.88 -1.93
CA TYR A 193 -3.00 4.72 -2.10
C TYR A 193 -1.96 4.26 -1.09
N GLU A 194 -0.70 4.39 -1.44
CA GLU A 194 0.39 4.00 -0.57
C GLU A 194 1.58 4.91 -0.71
N HIS A 195 2.16 5.26 0.44
CA HIS A 195 3.48 5.85 0.52
C HIS A 195 4.37 5.11 1.51
N GLN A 196 5.63 4.98 1.12
CA GLN A 196 6.73 4.68 2.03
C GLN A 196 7.30 5.98 2.56
N PHE A 197 7.54 6.04 3.87
CA PHE A 197 8.08 7.21 4.55
C PHE A 197 9.04 6.84 5.67
N VAL A 198 9.87 7.78 6.08
CA VAL A 198 10.75 7.64 7.26
C VAL A 198 10.30 8.58 8.37
N ILE A 199 10.30 8.08 9.60
CA ILE A 199 10.03 8.89 10.79
C ILE A 199 11.30 9.64 11.16
N THR A 200 11.26 10.97 11.16
CA THR A 200 12.35 11.82 11.63
C THR A 200 11.97 12.52 12.93
N LYS A 201 12.94 13.16 13.57
CA LYS A 201 12.68 13.99 14.77
C LYS A 201 11.72 15.17 14.50
N ASP A 202 11.67 15.64 13.26
CA ASP A 202 10.89 16.79 12.82
C ASP A 202 9.54 16.39 12.17
N GLY A 203 9.25 15.07 12.12
CA GLY A 203 8.04 14.48 11.54
C GLY A 203 8.34 13.45 10.45
N PRO A 204 7.30 12.88 9.83
CA PRO A 204 7.47 11.93 8.74
C PRO A 204 7.96 12.61 7.46
N VAL A 205 8.83 11.93 6.72
CA VAL A 205 9.30 12.36 5.40
C VAL A 205 8.96 11.28 4.39
N ILE A 206 8.13 11.63 3.41
CA ILE A 206 7.70 10.72 2.35
C ILE A 206 8.89 10.44 1.42
N LEU A 207 9.16 9.16 1.16
CA LEU A 207 10.26 8.70 0.32
C LEU A 207 9.83 8.41 -1.12
N THR A 208 8.53 8.20 -1.34
CA THR A 208 7.92 7.84 -2.62
C THR A 208 7.03 8.95 -3.18
N SER A 209 7.38 10.22 -2.88
CA SER A 209 6.66 11.39 -3.39
C SER A 209 6.61 11.39 -4.93
N GLN A 210 5.46 11.75 -5.48
CA GLN A 210 5.22 11.82 -6.92
C GLN A 210 5.53 13.21 -7.51
N GLY A 211 6.05 14.12 -6.68
CA GLY A 211 6.41 15.49 -7.11
C GLY A 211 5.23 16.45 -7.21
N GLU A 212 4.08 16.10 -6.67
CA GLU A 212 2.85 16.92 -6.61
C GLU A 212 2.56 17.45 -5.20
N GLU A 213 3.52 17.38 -4.30
CA GLU A 213 3.39 17.78 -2.90
C GLU A 213 4.03 19.14 -2.61
#